data_914c0750751989f8c34abb27711e29b3
#
_entry.id   914c0750751989f8c34abb27711e29b3
#
_cell.length_a   1.000
_cell.length_b   1.000
_cell.length_c   1.000
_cell.angle_alpha   90.00
_cell.angle_beta   90.00
_cell.angle_gamma   90.00
#
_symmetry.space_group_name_H-M   'P 1'
#
loop_
_entity.id
_entity.type
_entity.pdbx_description
1 polymer ?
#
loop_
_entity_poly.entity_id
_entity_poly.type
_entity_poly.pdbx_seq_one_letter_code
_entity_poly.pdbx_strand_id
1 'polypeptide(L)'
;LDVATYVWKGTNKKILLAHGWESNTFRWNTLIEDLKKDNHTIIALDAPAHGNTSGKYFNAILYAECINEVVKKHQPDIIIGHSVGGMATGFYQYKYQNKKIEKLVLLGAPSEFTGVFKRYVDMLGYNERIENGLNNLVEERFNQKPEHFSLANFSKDIETKALLIHDEDDKII
;
A
#
# COMPACT_ATOMS: atom_id res chain seq x y z
N LEU A 1 0.21 3.52 17.43
CA LEU A 1 -0.69 2.81 16.52
C LEU A 1 -0.47 1.30 16.70
N ASP A 2 -1.51 0.55 17.09
CA ASP A 2 -1.45 -0.90 17.19
C ASP A 2 -1.83 -1.50 15.84
N VAL A 3 -0.85 -2.11 15.16
CA VAL A 3 -1.03 -2.70 13.84
C VAL A 3 -1.42 -4.18 13.99
N ALA A 4 -2.63 -4.53 13.58
CA ALA A 4 -3.08 -5.91 13.54
C ALA A 4 -2.37 -6.68 12.43
N THR A 5 -1.78 -7.82 12.80
CA THR A 5 -1.09 -8.71 11.87
C THR A 5 -1.54 -10.15 12.08
N TYR A 6 -1.68 -10.88 10.98
CA TYR A 6 -2.10 -12.27 10.95
C TYR A 6 -1.01 -13.10 10.28
N VAL A 7 -0.69 -14.26 10.84
CA VAL A 7 0.41 -15.08 10.35
C VAL A 7 -0.01 -16.54 10.17
N TRP A 8 0.19 -17.04 8.96
CA TRP A 8 0.08 -18.46 8.61
C TRP A 8 1.50 -18.98 8.39
N LYS A 9 1.92 -19.91 9.25
CA LYS A 9 3.29 -20.42 9.22
C LYS A 9 3.49 -21.44 8.10
N GLY A 10 4.59 -21.30 7.39
CA GLY A 10 5.14 -22.24 6.41
C GLY A 10 6.66 -22.26 6.53
N THR A 11 7.32 -23.02 5.68
CA THR A 11 8.78 -23.18 5.70
C THR A 11 9.45 -22.58 4.46
N ASN A 12 8.66 -22.12 3.49
CA ASN A 12 9.15 -21.54 2.26
C ASN A 12 9.28 -20.00 2.38
N LYS A 13 9.15 -19.23 1.32
CA LYS A 13 9.24 -17.75 1.33
C LYS A 13 8.24 -17.11 2.29
N LYS A 14 8.64 -16.00 2.87
CA LYS A 14 7.76 -15.13 3.69
C LYS A 14 7.15 -14.06 2.80
N ILE A 15 5.84 -14.00 2.77
CA ILE A 15 5.08 -13.09 1.90
C ILE A 15 4.23 -12.18 2.77
N LEU A 16 4.39 -10.87 2.61
CA LEU A 16 3.58 -9.85 3.26
C LEU A 16 2.47 -9.39 2.31
N LEU A 17 1.23 -9.32 2.81
CA LEU A 17 0.05 -8.89 2.07
C LEU A 17 -0.47 -7.57 2.63
N ALA A 18 -0.57 -6.54 1.78
CA ALA A 18 -1.06 -5.20 2.10
C ALA A 18 -2.32 -4.88 1.26
N HIS A 19 -3.49 -4.83 1.91
CA HIS A 19 -4.78 -4.62 1.26
C HIS A 19 -5.02 -3.14 0.85
N GLY A 20 -6.05 -2.91 0.04
CA GLY A 20 -6.47 -1.57 -0.40
C GLY A 20 -7.36 -0.84 0.61
N TRP A 21 -7.82 0.36 0.21
CA TRP A 21 -8.75 1.16 1.00
C TRP A 21 -10.13 0.50 1.11
N GLU A 22 -10.85 0.77 2.21
CA GLU A 22 -12.14 0.14 2.57
C GLU A 22 -12.12 -1.40 2.50
N SER A 23 -11.00 -2.00 2.89
CA SER A 23 -10.77 -3.43 2.88
C SER A 23 -10.13 -3.89 4.20
N ASN A 24 -9.77 -5.15 4.28
CA ASN A 24 -9.01 -5.74 5.39
C ASN A 24 -8.35 -7.05 4.94
N THR A 25 -7.66 -7.71 5.86
CA THR A 25 -6.95 -8.99 5.61
C THR A 25 -7.84 -10.09 5.02
N PHE A 26 -9.15 -10.12 5.33
CA PHE A 26 -10.07 -11.14 4.81
C PHE A 26 -10.15 -11.15 3.27
N ARG A 27 -9.90 -10.01 2.63
CA ARG A 27 -9.85 -9.90 1.16
C ARG A 27 -8.87 -10.86 0.51
N TRP A 28 -7.85 -11.27 1.25
CA TRP A 28 -6.78 -12.14 0.77
C TRP A 28 -7.05 -13.63 0.91
N ASN A 29 -8.23 -14.06 1.45
CA ASN A 29 -8.48 -15.46 1.79
C ASN A 29 -8.15 -16.44 0.65
N THR A 30 -8.60 -16.16 -0.57
CA THR A 30 -8.32 -17.05 -1.73
C THR A 30 -6.83 -17.13 -2.01
N LEU A 31 -6.14 -16.00 -2.05
CA LEU A 31 -4.69 -15.95 -2.28
C LEU A 31 -3.92 -16.62 -1.12
N ILE A 32 -4.36 -16.43 0.11
CA ILE A 32 -3.76 -17.09 1.29
C ILE A 32 -3.85 -18.60 1.15
N GLU A 33 -5.03 -19.14 0.79
CA GLU A 33 -5.20 -20.58 0.62
C GLU A 33 -4.34 -21.13 -0.53
N ASP A 34 -4.14 -20.39 -1.60
CA ASP A 34 -3.25 -20.78 -2.69
C ASP A 34 -1.77 -20.75 -2.27
N LEU A 35 -1.33 -19.70 -1.64
CA LEU A 35 0.06 -19.57 -1.16
C LEU A 35 0.43 -20.58 -0.07
N LYS A 36 -0.56 -21.06 0.71
CA LYS A 36 -0.38 -22.14 1.69
C LYS A 36 -0.08 -23.48 1.03
N LYS A 37 -0.60 -23.75 -0.17
CA LYS A 37 -0.32 -24.99 -0.92
C LYS A 37 1.17 -25.12 -1.22
N ASP A 38 1.85 -23.99 -1.44
CA ASP A 38 3.29 -23.93 -1.68
C ASP A 38 4.11 -23.77 -0.39
N ASN A 39 3.46 -23.97 0.76
CA ASN A 39 4.08 -23.92 2.08
C ASN A 39 4.81 -22.59 2.41
N HIS A 40 4.30 -21.45 1.89
CA HIS A 40 4.80 -20.14 2.23
C HIS A 40 4.39 -19.71 3.65
N THR A 41 5.25 -18.95 4.32
CA THR A 41 4.81 -18.16 5.49
C THR A 41 4.14 -16.91 4.98
N ILE A 42 2.88 -16.70 5.36
CA ILE A 42 2.09 -15.57 4.92
C ILE A 42 1.88 -14.64 6.12
N ILE A 43 2.15 -13.37 5.93
CA ILE A 43 1.87 -12.30 6.87
C ILE A 43 0.87 -11.34 6.19
N ALA A 44 -0.24 -11.06 6.83
CA ALA A 44 -1.14 -10.01 6.37
C ALA A 44 -1.29 -8.97 7.47
N LEU A 45 -1.44 -7.69 7.09
CA LEU A 45 -1.71 -6.62 8.03
C LEU A 45 -3.00 -5.91 7.65
N ASP A 46 -3.73 -5.45 8.65
CA ASP A 46 -4.79 -4.47 8.43
C ASP A 46 -4.20 -3.06 8.36
N ALA A 47 -4.62 -2.27 7.38
CA ALA A 47 -4.15 -0.90 7.19
C ALA A 47 -4.55 0.02 8.38
N PRO A 48 -3.90 1.18 8.56
CA PRO A 48 -4.31 2.15 9.58
C PRO A 48 -5.81 2.47 9.50
N ALA A 49 -6.50 2.47 10.64
CA ALA A 49 -7.94 2.72 10.76
C ALA A 49 -8.84 1.72 9.99
N HIS A 50 -8.31 0.54 9.64
CA HIS A 50 -9.06 -0.55 9.00
C HIS A 50 -8.98 -1.83 9.83
N GLY A 51 -9.99 -2.69 9.68
CA GLY A 51 -10.03 -3.98 10.36
C GLY A 51 -9.80 -3.85 11.87
N ASN A 52 -8.81 -4.56 12.39
CA ASN A 52 -8.42 -4.53 13.81
C ASN A 52 -7.22 -3.60 14.10
N THR A 53 -6.70 -2.89 13.09
CA THR A 53 -5.65 -1.88 13.31
C THR A 53 -6.25 -0.60 13.89
N SER A 54 -5.66 -0.10 14.99
CA SER A 54 -6.09 1.14 15.61
C SER A 54 -5.82 2.36 14.71
N GLY A 55 -6.41 3.50 15.07
CA GLY A 55 -6.17 4.78 14.40
C GLY A 55 -7.47 5.49 13.99
N LYS A 56 -7.31 6.76 13.61
CA LYS A 56 -8.41 7.63 13.14
C LYS A 56 -8.24 8.09 11.71
N TYR A 57 -7.04 7.95 11.18
CA TYR A 57 -6.67 8.46 9.86
C TYR A 57 -6.01 7.37 9.03
N PHE A 58 -6.27 7.44 7.74
CA PHE A 58 -5.65 6.59 6.74
C PHE A 58 -5.02 7.46 5.64
N ASN A 59 -3.82 7.12 5.24
CA ASN A 59 -3.18 7.57 4.02
C ASN A 59 -2.02 6.63 3.67
N ALA A 60 -1.57 6.65 2.43
CA ALA A 60 -0.54 5.76 1.93
C ALA A 60 0.82 5.90 2.64
N ILE A 61 1.16 7.11 3.11
CA ILE A 61 2.42 7.36 3.83
C ILE A 61 2.39 6.70 5.21
N LEU A 62 1.31 6.91 5.98
CA LEU A 62 1.13 6.25 7.27
C LEU A 62 1.08 4.72 7.12
N TYR A 63 0.48 4.25 6.02
CA TYR A 63 0.44 2.82 5.74
C TYR A 63 1.83 2.26 5.41
N ALA A 64 2.66 3.00 4.67
CA ALA A 64 4.05 2.64 4.44
C ALA A 64 4.87 2.53 5.75
N GLU A 65 4.60 3.39 6.75
CA GLU A 65 5.20 3.28 8.08
C GLU A 65 4.75 2.00 8.81
N CYS A 66 3.46 1.65 8.73
CA CYS A 66 2.96 0.38 9.28
C CYS A 66 3.60 -0.83 8.61
N ILE A 67 3.72 -0.80 7.28
CA ILE A 67 4.44 -1.83 6.52
C ILE A 67 5.88 -1.96 7.04
N ASN A 68 6.58 -0.85 7.25
CA ASN A 68 7.95 -0.86 7.78
C ASN A 68 8.05 -1.55 9.15
N GLU A 69 7.14 -1.28 10.08
CA GLU A 69 7.15 -1.94 11.40
C GLU A 69 6.88 -3.45 11.28
N VAL A 70 5.96 -3.84 10.40
CA VAL A 70 5.68 -5.27 10.14
C VAL A 70 6.87 -5.95 9.46
N VAL A 71 7.54 -5.27 8.52
CA VAL A 71 8.75 -5.78 7.86
C VAL A 71 9.90 -5.96 8.84
N LYS A 72 10.14 -5.01 9.74
CA LYS A 72 11.15 -5.14 10.80
C LYS A 72 10.91 -6.37 11.66
N LYS A 73 9.65 -6.63 12.02
CA LYS A 73 9.26 -7.73 12.90
C LYS A 73 9.33 -9.10 12.23
N HIS A 74 8.84 -9.20 10.99
CA HIS A 74 8.61 -10.49 10.32
C HIS A 74 9.63 -10.81 9.23
N GLN A 75 10.33 -9.80 8.69
CA GLN A 75 11.34 -9.92 7.64
C GLN A 75 10.84 -10.73 6.42
N PRO A 76 9.81 -10.23 5.71
CA PRO A 76 9.31 -10.89 4.51
C PRO A 76 10.33 -10.82 3.36
N ASP A 77 10.26 -11.80 2.47
CA ASP A 77 11.05 -11.83 1.22
C ASP A 77 10.31 -11.10 0.09
N ILE A 78 8.98 -11.15 0.12
CA ILE A 78 8.10 -10.62 -0.94
C ILE A 78 7.00 -9.78 -0.29
N ILE A 79 6.65 -8.66 -0.91
CA ILE A 79 5.48 -7.87 -0.51
C ILE A 79 4.50 -7.81 -1.68
N ILE A 80 3.24 -8.14 -1.41
CA ILE A 80 2.12 -8.03 -2.35
C ILE A 80 1.19 -6.94 -1.85
N GLY A 81 1.01 -5.89 -2.64
CA GLY A 81 0.13 -4.78 -2.31
C GLY A 81 -0.97 -4.59 -3.34
N HIS A 82 -2.20 -4.37 -2.88
CA HIS A 82 -3.35 -4.10 -3.74
C HIS A 82 -3.79 -2.65 -3.59
N SER A 83 -4.07 -1.97 -4.72
CA SER A 83 -4.58 -0.61 -4.74
C SER A 83 -3.71 0.34 -3.89
N VAL A 84 -4.26 1.09 -2.95
CA VAL A 84 -3.49 1.95 -2.03
C VAL A 84 -2.45 1.17 -1.21
N GLY A 85 -2.69 -0.12 -0.92
CA GLY A 85 -1.68 -0.98 -0.30
C GLY A 85 -0.47 -1.21 -1.22
N GLY A 86 -0.68 -1.27 -2.53
CA GLY A 86 0.39 -1.29 -3.53
C GLY A 86 1.17 0.01 -3.57
N MET A 87 0.48 1.16 -3.58
CA MET A 87 1.12 2.48 -3.48
C MET A 87 1.95 2.60 -2.19
N ALA A 88 1.39 2.22 -1.04
CA ALA A 88 2.09 2.23 0.25
C ALA A 88 3.32 1.31 0.26
N THR A 89 3.24 0.16 -0.41
CA THR A 89 4.37 -0.77 -0.60
C THR A 89 5.50 -0.12 -1.40
N GLY A 90 5.16 0.59 -2.48
CA GLY A 90 6.15 1.33 -3.26
C GLY A 90 6.78 2.48 -2.47
N PHE A 91 5.97 3.26 -1.73
CA PHE A 91 6.48 4.31 -0.83
C PHE A 91 7.39 3.77 0.26
N TYR A 92 7.03 2.63 0.86
CA TYR A 92 7.89 1.93 1.79
C TYR A 92 9.25 1.60 1.15
N GLN A 93 9.25 0.96 -0.01
CA GLN A 93 10.49 0.53 -0.65
C GLN A 93 11.34 1.73 -1.11
N TYR A 94 10.72 2.78 -1.65
CA TYR A 94 11.41 4.03 -1.98
C TYR A 94 12.09 4.65 -0.76
N LYS A 95 11.37 4.76 0.36
CA LYS A 95 11.88 5.41 1.57
C LYS A 95 12.98 4.61 2.28
N TYR A 96 12.80 3.31 2.39
CA TYR A 96 13.65 2.45 3.22
C TYR A 96 14.71 1.67 2.45
N GLN A 97 14.61 1.58 1.13
CA GLN A 97 15.57 0.89 0.24
C GLN A 97 15.98 -0.48 0.79
N ASN A 98 15.01 -1.27 1.23
CA ASN A 98 15.27 -2.53 1.93
C ASN A 98 15.73 -3.62 0.96
N LYS A 99 17.04 -3.87 0.88
CA LYS A 99 17.66 -4.85 -0.01
C LYS A 99 17.33 -6.31 0.32
N LYS A 100 16.69 -6.59 1.47
CA LYS A 100 16.22 -7.95 1.81
C LYS A 100 14.89 -8.30 1.14
N ILE A 101 14.14 -7.31 0.68
CA ILE A 101 12.93 -7.55 -0.11
C ILE A 101 13.36 -7.94 -1.52
N GLU A 102 13.09 -9.19 -1.90
CA GLU A 102 13.48 -9.73 -3.19
C GLU A 102 12.57 -9.26 -4.32
N LYS A 103 11.26 -9.14 -4.02
CA LYS A 103 10.23 -8.80 -5.02
C LYS A 103 9.09 -8.00 -4.43
N LEU A 104 8.53 -7.12 -5.25
CA LEU A 104 7.24 -6.47 -5.02
C LEU A 104 6.23 -6.98 -6.04
N VAL A 105 4.99 -7.17 -5.63
CA VAL A 105 3.86 -7.44 -6.53
C VAL A 105 2.81 -6.36 -6.27
N LEU A 106 2.51 -5.54 -7.26
CA LEU A 106 1.60 -4.41 -7.17
C LEU A 106 0.37 -4.67 -8.04
N LEU A 107 -0.76 -4.90 -7.39
CA LEU A 107 -2.04 -5.27 -8.01
C LEU A 107 -2.94 -4.03 -8.07
N GLY A 108 -3.27 -3.53 -9.26
CA GLY A 108 -4.12 -2.35 -9.44
C GLY A 108 -3.64 -1.17 -8.57
N ALA A 109 -2.34 -0.95 -8.49
CA ALA A 109 -1.78 0.11 -7.66
C ALA A 109 -1.78 1.44 -8.44
N PRO A 110 -2.31 2.54 -7.84
CA PRO A 110 -2.23 3.85 -8.49
C PRO A 110 -0.78 4.31 -8.61
N SER A 111 -0.43 4.84 -9.77
CA SER A 111 0.89 5.42 -10.01
C SER A 111 1.04 6.83 -9.44
N GLU A 112 -0.08 7.57 -9.34
CA GLU A 112 -0.11 8.97 -8.97
C GLU A 112 -1.15 9.22 -7.87
N PHE A 113 -0.78 9.95 -6.81
CA PHE A 113 -1.73 10.38 -5.80
C PHE A 113 -2.76 11.36 -6.36
N THR A 114 -2.32 12.29 -7.20
CA THR A 114 -3.17 13.34 -7.77
C THR A 114 -4.33 12.80 -8.58
N GLY A 115 -4.13 11.73 -9.35
CA GLY A 115 -5.19 11.09 -10.13
C GLY A 115 -6.28 10.49 -9.24
N VAL A 116 -5.90 9.73 -8.22
CA VAL A 116 -6.82 9.16 -7.23
C VAL A 116 -7.56 10.27 -6.48
N PHE A 117 -6.84 11.29 -6.06
CA PHE A 117 -7.38 12.42 -5.32
C PHE A 117 -8.42 13.20 -6.15
N LYS A 118 -8.12 13.50 -7.41
CA LYS A 118 -9.03 14.19 -8.32
C LYS A 118 -10.33 13.43 -8.53
N ARG A 119 -10.27 12.12 -8.75
CA ARG A 119 -11.47 11.28 -8.87
C ARG A 119 -12.32 11.32 -7.62
N TYR A 120 -11.68 11.34 -6.44
CA TYR A 120 -12.38 11.47 -5.15
C TYR A 120 -13.13 12.80 -5.04
N VAL A 121 -12.46 13.89 -5.38
CA VAL A 121 -13.03 15.24 -5.41
C VAL A 121 -14.25 15.28 -6.33
N ASP A 122 -14.12 14.71 -7.54
CA ASP A 122 -15.18 14.68 -8.53
C ASP A 122 -16.36 13.79 -8.08
N MET A 123 -16.08 12.60 -7.52
CA MET A 123 -17.10 11.68 -7.00
C MET A 123 -17.92 12.29 -5.85
N LEU A 124 -17.28 13.07 -4.98
CA LEU A 124 -17.94 13.73 -3.85
C LEU A 124 -18.59 15.07 -4.24
N GLY A 125 -18.44 15.50 -5.51
CA GLY A 125 -19.00 16.76 -5.99
C GLY A 125 -18.36 18.00 -5.35
N TYR A 126 -17.12 17.90 -4.91
CA TYR A 126 -16.42 19.02 -4.29
C TYR A 126 -16.05 20.08 -5.33
N ASN A 127 -16.21 21.34 -4.94
CA ASN A 127 -15.82 22.47 -5.76
C ASN A 127 -14.32 22.78 -5.64
N GLU A 128 -13.81 23.61 -6.56
CA GLU A 128 -12.40 24.01 -6.62
C GLU A 128 -11.87 24.58 -5.29
N ARG A 129 -12.71 25.30 -4.52
CA ARG A 129 -12.30 25.85 -3.22
C ARG A 129 -11.98 24.74 -2.22
N ILE A 130 -12.76 23.67 -2.20
CA ILE A 130 -12.53 22.51 -1.33
C ILE A 130 -11.30 21.75 -1.82
N GLU A 131 -11.18 21.53 -3.13
CA GLU A 131 -10.02 20.87 -3.73
C GLU A 131 -8.71 21.59 -3.37
N ASN A 132 -8.67 22.91 -3.55
CA ASN A 132 -7.50 23.73 -3.18
C ASN A 132 -7.23 23.68 -1.66
N GLY A 133 -8.26 23.69 -0.83
CA GLY A 133 -8.11 23.55 0.63
C GLY A 133 -7.49 22.20 1.02
N LEU A 134 -7.88 21.12 0.37
CA LEU A 134 -7.32 19.79 0.59
C LEU A 134 -5.88 19.67 0.09
N ASN A 135 -5.54 20.27 -1.06
CA ASN A 135 -4.18 20.34 -1.56
C ASN A 135 -3.25 21.09 -0.58
N ASN A 136 -3.70 22.24 -0.07
CA ASN A 136 -2.96 22.99 0.94
C ASN A 136 -2.77 22.17 2.22
N LEU A 137 -3.77 21.42 2.66
CA LEU A 137 -3.67 20.53 3.83
C LEU A 137 -2.63 19.44 3.64
N VAL A 138 -2.50 18.87 2.42
CA VAL A 138 -1.44 17.92 2.09
C VAL A 138 -0.08 18.60 2.21
N GLU A 139 0.08 19.78 1.63
CA GLU A 139 1.33 20.53 1.66
C GLU A 139 1.73 20.93 3.11
N GLU A 140 0.79 21.42 3.91
CA GLU A 140 1.01 21.74 5.32
C GLU A 140 1.43 20.51 6.15
N ARG A 141 0.78 19.37 5.89
CA ARG A 141 0.98 18.15 6.70
C ARG A 141 2.27 17.43 6.36
N PHE A 142 2.66 17.42 5.10
CA PHE A 142 3.78 16.62 4.61
C PHE A 142 4.97 17.47 4.14
N ASN A 143 4.83 18.80 4.13
CA ASN A 143 5.81 19.74 3.56
C ASN A 143 6.20 19.38 2.12
N GLN A 144 5.23 18.83 1.38
CA GLN A 144 5.37 18.38 -0.01
C GLN A 144 4.06 18.62 -0.75
N LYS A 145 4.15 19.00 -2.02
CA LYS A 145 2.98 19.13 -2.89
C LYS A 145 2.37 17.75 -3.21
N PRO A 146 1.07 17.67 -3.52
CA PRO A 146 0.42 16.42 -3.92
C PRO A 146 1.15 15.65 -5.05
N GLU A 147 1.72 16.35 -6.02
CA GLU A 147 2.45 15.79 -7.17
C GLU A 147 3.75 15.08 -6.77
N HIS A 148 4.29 15.39 -5.60
CA HIS A 148 5.45 14.68 -5.06
C HIS A 148 5.14 13.20 -4.82
N PHE A 149 3.90 12.87 -4.44
CA PHE A 149 3.50 11.51 -4.09
C PHE A 149 3.18 10.69 -5.35
N SER A 150 4.20 10.45 -6.15
CA SER A 150 4.16 9.72 -7.41
C SER A 150 4.98 8.43 -7.31
N LEU A 151 4.30 7.29 -7.35
CA LEU A 151 4.96 6.00 -7.41
C LEU A 151 5.75 5.84 -8.72
N ALA A 152 5.24 6.41 -9.81
CA ALA A 152 5.94 6.43 -11.10
C ALA A 152 7.30 7.16 -11.02
N ASN A 153 7.36 8.25 -10.25
CA ASN A 153 8.63 8.94 -10.02
C ASN A 153 9.53 8.18 -9.06
N PHE A 154 8.99 7.68 -7.95
CA PHE A 154 9.75 6.93 -6.94
C PHE A 154 10.31 5.63 -7.47
N SER A 155 9.63 4.99 -8.42
CA SER A 155 10.08 3.72 -9.01
C SER A 155 11.43 3.81 -9.70
N LYS A 156 11.84 5.00 -10.14
CA LYS A 156 13.16 5.23 -10.77
C LYS A 156 14.32 4.96 -9.83
N ASP A 157 14.09 5.09 -8.52
CA ASP A 157 15.08 4.89 -7.47
C ASP A 157 14.90 3.55 -6.73
N ILE A 158 13.93 2.70 -7.15
CA ILE A 158 13.69 1.39 -6.56
C ILE A 158 14.41 0.32 -7.38
N GLU A 159 15.43 -0.30 -6.81
CA GLU A 159 16.18 -1.40 -7.45
C GLU A 159 15.50 -2.77 -7.32
N THR A 160 14.56 -2.91 -6.37
CA THR A 160 13.83 -4.16 -6.14
C THR A 160 12.97 -4.53 -7.34
N LYS A 161 13.05 -5.79 -7.79
CA LYS A 161 12.21 -6.29 -8.89
C LYS A 161 10.74 -6.17 -8.55
N ALA A 162 9.96 -5.62 -9.46
CA ALA A 162 8.52 -5.46 -9.29
C ALA A 162 7.74 -6.15 -10.42
N LEU A 163 6.64 -6.82 -10.06
CA LEU A 163 5.59 -7.28 -10.96
C LEU A 163 4.41 -6.33 -10.80
N LEU A 164 4.04 -5.67 -11.90
CA LEU A 164 2.87 -4.81 -11.95
C LEU A 164 1.75 -5.57 -12.66
N ILE A 165 0.60 -5.67 -12.02
CA ILE A 165 -0.61 -6.29 -12.59
C ILE A 165 -1.72 -5.25 -12.53
N HIS A 166 -2.23 -4.86 -13.68
CA HIS A 166 -3.28 -3.85 -13.82
C HIS A 166 -4.23 -4.23 -14.95
N ASP A 167 -5.50 -3.92 -14.80
CA ASP A 167 -6.50 -4.11 -15.84
C ASP A 167 -6.45 -2.90 -16.79
N GLU A 168 -6.40 -3.15 -18.10
CA GLU A 168 -6.39 -2.08 -19.11
C GLU A 168 -7.68 -1.25 -19.09
N ASP A 169 -8.78 -1.86 -18.65
CA ASP A 169 -10.10 -1.22 -18.54
C ASP A 169 -10.42 -0.71 -17.12
N ASP A 170 -9.42 -0.61 -16.23
CA ASP A 170 -9.63 -0.09 -14.89
C ASP A 170 -10.12 1.36 -14.91
N LYS A 171 -11.40 1.55 -14.51
CA LYS A 171 -12.05 2.87 -14.45
C LYS A 171 -11.91 3.56 -13.11
N ILE A 172 -11.28 2.88 -12.14
CA ILE A 172 -11.17 3.35 -10.77
C ILE A 172 -9.80 3.95 -10.51
N ILE A 173 -8.76 3.41 -11.13
CA ILE A 173 -7.37 3.81 -10.90
C ILE A 173 -6.67 4.23 -12.18
#